data_7b3465d67b4404917c2ec257d2110e23
#
_entry.id   7b3465d67b4404917c2ec257d2110e23
#
_cell.length_a   1.000
_cell.length_b   1.000
_cell.length_c   1.000
_cell.angle_alpha   90.00
_cell.angle_beta   90.00
_cell.angle_gamma   90.00
#
_symmetry.space_group_name_H-M   'P 1'
#
loop_
_entity.id
_entity.type
_entity.pdbx_description
1 polymer ?
#
loop_
_entity_poly.entity_id
_entity_poly.type
_entity_poly.pdbx_seq_one_letter_code
_entity_poly.pdbx_strand_id
1 'polypeptide(L)'
;MDPLKEALQEVKNRIVQAERDALRPEGSVKLIAVSKKHSPDAIRTLHHWGQRDFGENYVQEALTKQASLEDLDLIWHFIGPIQSNKTPQIAAHFDWVHSVDRLKIAERLSVQRPKGLSPLNVCIQVNIS
;
A
#
# COMPACT_ATOMS: atom_id res chain seq x y z
N MET A 1 24.41 9.39 -8.35
CA MET A 1 23.08 9.93 -8.59
C MET A 1 22.08 8.80 -8.71
N ASP A 2 21.02 8.84 -7.92
CA ASP A 2 20.02 7.76 -7.87
C ASP A 2 18.68 8.27 -8.40
N PRO A 3 18.25 7.80 -9.60
CA PRO A 3 17.00 8.27 -10.21
C PRO A 3 15.76 8.03 -9.33
N LEU A 4 15.71 6.91 -8.59
CA LEU A 4 14.60 6.63 -7.70
C LEU A 4 14.56 7.60 -6.52
N LYS A 5 15.72 7.91 -5.94
CA LYS A 5 15.79 8.91 -4.87
C LYS A 5 15.30 10.26 -5.34
N GLU A 6 15.73 10.69 -6.52
CA GLU A 6 15.37 11.99 -7.08
C GLU A 6 13.86 12.06 -7.37
N ALA A 7 13.30 11.00 -7.97
CA ALA A 7 11.88 10.92 -8.26
C ALA A 7 11.05 10.97 -6.96
N LEU A 8 11.45 10.23 -5.95
CA LEU A 8 10.78 10.22 -4.65
C LEU A 8 10.82 11.61 -4.01
N GLN A 9 11.98 12.24 -4.02
CA GLN A 9 12.15 13.57 -3.42
C GLN A 9 11.30 14.62 -4.13
N GLU A 10 11.22 14.56 -5.45
CA GLU A 10 10.39 15.48 -6.22
C GLU A 10 8.92 15.35 -5.85
N VAL A 11 8.41 14.13 -5.77
CA VAL A 11 7.01 13.89 -5.40
C VAL A 11 6.74 14.38 -3.98
N LYS A 12 7.64 14.10 -3.04
CA LYS A 12 7.50 14.57 -1.65
C LYS A 12 7.49 16.10 -1.58
N ASN A 13 8.32 16.77 -2.35
CA ASN A 13 8.34 18.24 -2.38
C ASN A 13 7.02 18.79 -2.89
N ARG A 14 6.43 18.16 -3.92
CA ARG A 14 5.14 18.56 -4.46
C ARG A 14 4.01 18.36 -3.46
N ILE A 15 4.05 17.27 -2.69
CA ILE A 15 3.07 17.01 -1.62
C ILE A 15 3.16 18.09 -0.55
N VAL A 16 4.36 18.41 -0.09
CA VAL A 16 4.57 19.45 0.93
C VAL A 16 4.05 20.79 0.44
N GLN A 17 4.32 21.14 -0.81
CA GLN A 17 3.84 22.39 -1.37
C GLN A 17 2.31 22.42 -1.44
N ALA A 18 1.69 21.32 -1.85
CA ALA A 18 0.23 21.22 -1.90
C ALA A 18 -0.40 21.33 -0.51
N GLU A 19 0.22 20.70 0.50
CA GLU A 19 -0.22 20.83 1.88
C GLU A 19 -0.19 22.28 2.36
N ARG A 20 0.88 22.99 2.07
CA ARG A 20 1.02 24.41 2.41
C ARG A 20 -0.03 25.26 1.71
N ASP A 21 -0.22 25.05 0.42
CA ASP A 21 -1.20 25.80 -0.37
C ASP A 21 -2.63 25.58 0.13
N ALA A 22 -2.93 24.40 0.62
CA ALA A 22 -4.24 24.03 1.17
C ALA A 22 -4.37 24.33 2.66
N LEU A 23 -3.37 24.93 3.28
CA LEU A 23 -3.33 25.25 4.71
C LEU A 23 -3.50 24.00 5.58
N ARG A 24 -2.92 22.89 5.15
CA ARG A 24 -2.91 21.63 5.90
C ARG A 24 -1.57 21.44 6.60
N PRO A 25 -1.55 20.73 7.74
CA PRO A 25 -0.29 20.42 8.40
C PRO A 25 0.64 19.61 7.50
N GLU A 26 1.92 19.92 7.56
CA GLU A 26 2.93 19.15 6.85
C GLU A 26 2.92 17.70 7.37
N GLY A 27 2.92 16.74 6.45
CA GLY A 27 2.84 15.32 6.78
C GLY A 27 1.42 14.77 6.88
N SER A 28 0.39 15.61 6.65
CA SER A 28 -1.01 15.15 6.71
C SER A 28 -1.41 14.29 5.51
N VAL A 29 -0.65 14.34 4.41
CA VAL A 29 -0.90 13.52 3.23
C VAL A 29 0.15 12.41 3.15
N LYS A 30 -0.30 11.18 3.03
CA LYS A 30 0.58 10.02 2.95
C LYS A 30 0.80 9.63 1.48
N LEU A 31 2.06 9.41 1.11
CA LEU A 31 2.41 8.91 -0.20
C LEU A 31 2.45 7.38 -0.17
N ILE A 32 1.75 6.76 -1.11
CA ILE A 32 1.85 5.32 -1.35
C ILE A 32 2.57 5.14 -2.68
N ALA A 33 3.73 4.48 -2.66
CA ALA A 33 4.47 4.19 -3.88
C ALA A 33 3.91 2.92 -4.53
N VAL A 34 3.44 3.02 -5.75
CA VAL A 34 2.90 1.87 -6.47
C VAL A 34 4.07 1.07 -7.03
N SER A 35 4.23 -0.16 -6.56
CA SER A 35 5.38 -1.02 -6.85
C SER A 35 5.06 -2.20 -7.77
N LYS A 36 3.84 -2.30 -8.26
CA LYS A 36 3.46 -3.38 -9.17
C LYS A 36 4.42 -3.45 -10.36
N LYS A 37 4.83 -4.67 -10.73
CA LYS A 37 5.74 -4.94 -11.85
C LYS A 37 7.15 -4.36 -11.68
N HIS A 38 7.48 -3.88 -10.48
CA HIS A 38 8.84 -3.45 -10.15
C HIS A 38 9.50 -4.47 -9.23
N SER A 39 10.83 -4.51 -9.25
CA SER A 39 11.60 -5.49 -8.50
C SER A 39 11.61 -5.19 -6.99
N PRO A 40 11.88 -6.21 -6.16
CA PRO A 40 12.15 -5.97 -4.73
C PRO A 40 13.29 -5.00 -4.49
N ASP A 41 14.30 -4.99 -5.37
CA ASP A 41 15.42 -4.05 -5.24
C ASP A 41 14.98 -2.59 -5.35
N ALA A 42 14.02 -2.30 -6.23
CA ALA A 42 13.46 -0.95 -6.34
C ALA A 42 12.77 -0.53 -5.03
N ILE A 43 12.02 -1.45 -4.42
CA ILE A 43 11.37 -1.21 -3.13
C ILE A 43 12.41 -0.96 -2.05
N ARG A 44 13.46 -1.77 -2.00
CA ARG A 44 14.55 -1.64 -1.04
C ARG A 44 15.25 -0.28 -1.18
N THR A 45 15.48 0.16 -2.41
CA THR A 45 16.07 1.47 -2.67
C THR A 45 15.19 2.60 -2.14
N LEU A 46 13.90 2.56 -2.43
CA LEU A 46 12.97 3.59 -1.95
C LEU A 46 12.85 3.56 -0.42
N HIS A 47 12.86 2.38 0.18
CA HIS A 47 12.86 2.25 1.63
C HIS A 47 14.10 2.89 2.25
N HIS A 48 15.25 2.71 1.64
CA HIS A 48 16.49 3.35 2.10
C HIS A 48 16.35 4.88 2.17
N TRP A 49 15.56 5.46 1.27
CA TRP A 49 15.31 6.91 1.21
C TRP A 49 14.02 7.32 1.94
N GLY A 50 13.48 6.46 2.79
CA GLY A 50 12.43 6.79 3.72
C GLY A 50 11.00 6.41 3.32
N GLN A 51 10.80 5.75 2.18
CA GLN A 51 9.46 5.32 1.78
C GLN A 51 9.12 3.99 2.42
N ARG A 52 7.99 3.94 3.13
CA ARG A 52 7.54 2.73 3.83
C ARG A 52 6.26 2.15 3.26
N ASP A 53 5.39 2.97 2.68
CA ASP A 53 4.08 2.57 2.17
C ASP A 53 4.17 2.21 0.70
N PHE A 54 3.77 0.98 0.35
CA PHE A 54 3.82 0.48 -1.03
C PHE A 54 2.50 -0.12 -1.43
N GLY A 55 2.09 0.12 -2.68
CA GLY A 55 0.84 -0.36 -3.24
C GLY A 55 1.04 -1.44 -4.29
N GLU A 56 0.31 -2.56 -4.15
CA GLU A 56 0.36 -3.68 -5.07
C GLU A 56 -1.03 -4.02 -5.59
N ASN A 57 -1.09 -4.48 -6.83
CA ASN A 57 -2.35 -4.82 -7.49
C ASN A 57 -2.55 -6.33 -7.65
N TYR A 58 -1.49 -7.12 -7.52
CA TYR A 58 -1.51 -8.54 -7.82
C TYR A 58 -1.02 -9.32 -6.62
N VAL A 59 -1.88 -10.19 -6.08
CA VAL A 59 -1.61 -10.88 -4.81
C VAL A 59 -0.35 -11.73 -4.91
N GLN A 60 -0.24 -12.56 -5.94
CA GLN A 60 0.90 -13.50 -6.02
C GLN A 60 2.23 -12.77 -6.18
N GLU A 61 2.26 -11.74 -7.01
CA GLU A 61 3.45 -10.90 -7.17
C GLU A 61 3.84 -10.24 -5.84
N ALA A 62 2.85 -9.71 -5.13
CA ALA A 62 3.09 -9.06 -3.84
C ALA A 62 3.66 -10.04 -2.81
N LEU A 63 3.09 -11.24 -2.70
CA LEU A 63 3.58 -12.23 -1.74
C LEU A 63 5.02 -12.63 -2.01
N THR A 64 5.40 -12.78 -3.27
CA THR A 64 6.78 -13.09 -3.66
C THR A 64 7.73 -11.97 -3.23
N LYS A 65 7.34 -10.71 -3.45
CA LYS A 65 8.14 -9.57 -3.00
C LYS A 65 8.25 -9.49 -1.49
N GLN A 66 7.13 -9.68 -0.79
CA GLN A 66 7.10 -9.63 0.67
C GLN A 66 8.05 -10.66 1.26
N ALA A 67 8.10 -11.87 0.69
CA ALA A 67 8.99 -12.92 1.18
C ALA A 67 10.47 -12.52 1.10
N SER A 68 10.87 -11.75 0.08
CA SER A 68 12.25 -11.31 -0.08
C SER A 68 12.57 -10.00 0.66
N LEU A 69 11.57 -9.37 1.29
CA LEU A 69 11.72 -8.07 1.95
C LEU A 69 11.34 -8.11 3.44
N GLU A 70 11.36 -9.30 4.05
CA GLU A 70 10.95 -9.49 5.45
C GLU A 70 11.84 -8.72 6.43
N ASP A 71 13.05 -8.38 6.04
CA ASP A 71 13.98 -7.60 6.85
C ASP A 71 13.62 -6.11 6.95
N LEU A 72 12.65 -5.64 6.16
CA LEU A 72 12.26 -4.23 6.11
C LEU A 72 10.91 -4.02 6.79
N ASP A 73 10.76 -2.86 7.43
CA ASP A 73 9.48 -2.45 8.04
C ASP A 73 8.62 -1.73 7.01
N LEU A 74 7.93 -2.50 6.19
CA LEU A 74 7.08 -1.98 5.11
C LEU A 74 5.61 -2.01 5.52
N ILE A 75 4.85 -1.06 4.97
CA ILE A 75 3.39 -1.01 5.09
C ILE A 75 2.82 -1.35 3.72
N TRP A 76 2.09 -2.45 3.64
CA TRP A 76 1.59 -2.96 2.37
C TRP A 76 0.13 -2.58 2.15
N HIS A 77 -0.14 -1.98 1.01
CA HIS A 77 -1.48 -1.58 0.57
C HIS A 77 -1.88 -2.41 -0.64
N PHE A 78 -3.02 -3.09 -0.55
CA PHE A 78 -3.59 -3.73 -1.72
C PHE A 78 -4.52 -2.74 -2.40
N ILE A 79 -4.19 -2.34 -3.61
CA ILE A 79 -4.91 -1.28 -4.33
C ILE A 79 -5.60 -1.78 -5.60
N GLY A 80 -5.51 -3.08 -5.90
CA GLY A 80 -6.17 -3.68 -7.04
C GLY A 80 -7.56 -4.22 -6.75
N PRO A 81 -8.28 -4.68 -7.78
CA PRO A 81 -9.58 -5.33 -7.59
C PRO A 81 -9.45 -6.58 -6.75
N ILE A 82 -10.42 -6.84 -5.89
CA ILE A 82 -10.38 -7.98 -4.97
C ILE A 82 -11.22 -9.12 -5.52
N GLN A 83 -10.56 -10.24 -5.84
CA GLN A 83 -11.24 -11.49 -6.16
C GLN A 83 -11.54 -12.23 -4.86
N SER A 84 -12.77 -12.77 -4.73
CA SER A 84 -13.19 -13.39 -3.47
C SER A 84 -12.32 -14.59 -3.07
N ASN A 85 -11.74 -15.32 -4.03
CA ASN A 85 -10.85 -16.44 -3.72
C ASN A 85 -9.46 -16.01 -3.24
N LYS A 86 -9.15 -14.71 -3.27
CA LYS A 86 -7.86 -14.16 -2.81
C LYS A 86 -7.96 -13.47 -1.45
N THR A 87 -9.15 -13.37 -0.88
CA THR A 87 -9.32 -12.67 0.39
C THR A 87 -8.50 -13.25 1.55
N PRO A 88 -8.27 -14.58 1.64
CA PRO A 88 -7.42 -15.09 2.73
C PRO A 88 -6.00 -14.53 2.68
N GLN A 89 -5.38 -14.51 1.50
CA GLN A 89 -4.02 -13.98 1.36
C GLN A 89 -3.98 -12.48 1.59
N ILE A 90 -4.98 -11.75 1.10
CA ILE A 90 -5.06 -10.31 1.29
C ILE A 90 -5.21 -9.98 2.78
N ALA A 91 -6.11 -10.68 3.47
CA ALA A 91 -6.33 -10.46 4.89
C ALA A 91 -5.08 -10.76 5.73
N ALA A 92 -4.27 -11.73 5.33
CA ALA A 92 -3.11 -12.17 6.09
C ALA A 92 -1.85 -11.34 5.83
N HIS A 93 -1.72 -10.71 4.65
CA HIS A 93 -0.45 -10.15 4.20
C HIS A 93 -0.45 -8.67 3.86
N PHE A 94 -1.56 -7.97 4.06
CA PHE A 94 -1.65 -6.54 3.79
C PHE A 94 -2.10 -5.78 5.03
N ASP A 95 -1.67 -4.52 5.11
CA ASP A 95 -2.04 -3.61 6.20
C ASP A 95 -3.23 -2.73 5.84
N TRP A 96 -3.40 -2.46 4.56
CA TRP A 96 -4.47 -1.64 4.00
C TRP A 96 -5.06 -2.29 2.76
N VAL A 97 -6.37 -2.14 2.59
CA VAL A 97 -7.09 -2.57 1.38
C VAL A 97 -7.94 -1.40 0.91
N HIS A 98 -7.77 -0.98 -0.34
CA HIS A 98 -8.37 0.26 -0.85
C HIS A 98 -9.62 0.07 -1.72
N SER A 99 -9.97 -1.14 -2.07
CA SER A 99 -10.96 -1.43 -3.12
C SER A 99 -12.12 -2.30 -2.65
N VAL A 100 -12.52 -2.15 -1.39
CA VAL A 100 -13.66 -2.90 -0.85
C VAL A 100 -14.95 -2.22 -1.32
N ASP A 101 -15.62 -2.87 -2.26
CA ASP A 101 -16.84 -2.34 -2.89
C ASP A 101 -18.09 -3.20 -2.65
N ARG A 102 -17.97 -4.29 -1.90
CA ARG A 102 -19.09 -5.21 -1.60
C ARG A 102 -19.00 -5.68 -0.15
N LEU A 103 -20.18 -5.79 0.48
CA LEU A 103 -20.27 -6.27 1.87
C LEU A 103 -19.66 -7.66 2.04
N LYS A 104 -19.88 -8.56 1.08
CA LYS A 104 -19.33 -9.92 1.12
C LYS A 104 -17.81 -9.92 1.26
N ILE A 105 -17.12 -9.05 0.52
CA ILE A 105 -15.66 -8.93 0.60
C ILE A 105 -15.23 -8.41 1.97
N ALA A 106 -15.93 -7.39 2.49
CA ALA A 106 -15.63 -6.86 3.82
C ALA A 106 -15.78 -7.94 4.90
N GLU A 107 -16.84 -8.71 4.85
CA GLU A 107 -17.09 -9.81 5.80
C GLU A 107 -15.99 -10.87 5.72
N ARG A 108 -15.61 -11.28 4.51
CA ARG A 108 -14.56 -12.28 4.32
C ARG A 108 -13.23 -11.81 4.87
N LEU A 109 -12.84 -10.57 4.57
CA LEU A 109 -11.58 -10.00 5.09
C LEU A 109 -11.60 -9.93 6.61
N SER A 110 -12.72 -9.54 7.20
CA SER A 110 -12.86 -9.45 8.65
C SER A 110 -12.70 -10.81 9.33
N VAL A 111 -13.38 -11.83 8.81
CA VAL A 111 -13.35 -13.19 9.37
C VAL A 111 -11.98 -13.84 9.17
N GLN A 112 -11.34 -13.60 8.02
CA GLN A 112 -10.10 -14.25 7.62
C GLN A 112 -8.84 -13.55 8.13
N ARG A 113 -8.98 -12.33 8.69
CA ARG A 113 -7.82 -11.63 9.26
C ARG A 113 -7.25 -12.46 10.41
N PRO A 114 -5.98 -12.86 10.37
CA PRO A 114 -5.40 -13.66 11.44
C PRO A 114 -5.48 -12.97 12.80
N LYS A 115 -5.79 -13.72 13.84
CA LYS A 115 -5.78 -13.23 15.21
C LYS A 115 -4.34 -12.88 15.59
N GLY A 116 -4.17 -11.79 16.29
CA GLY A 116 -2.83 -11.34 16.67
C GLY A 116 -2.28 -10.25 15.75
N LEU A 117 -2.81 -10.11 14.55
CA LEU A 117 -2.50 -8.96 13.72
C LEU A 117 -3.39 -7.77 14.13
N SER A 118 -2.87 -6.56 13.97
CA SER A 118 -3.69 -5.36 14.14
C SER A 118 -4.86 -5.37 13.14
N PRO A 119 -5.96 -4.67 13.44
CA PRO A 119 -7.09 -4.62 12.51
C PRO A 119 -6.67 -4.18 11.12
N LEU A 120 -7.23 -4.82 10.10
CA LEU A 120 -7.00 -4.44 8.71
C LEU A 120 -7.63 -3.09 8.44
N ASN A 121 -6.86 -2.17 7.89
CA ASN A 121 -7.37 -0.86 7.48
C ASN A 121 -8.04 -0.98 6.12
N VAL A 122 -9.25 -0.46 6.00
CA VAL A 122 -10.07 -0.64 4.80
C VAL A 122 -10.59 0.71 4.31
N CYS A 123 -10.46 0.95 3.02
CA CYS A 123 -11.14 2.03 2.33
C CYS A 123 -12.30 1.44 1.52
N ILE A 124 -13.48 2.01 1.69
CA ILE A 124 -14.66 1.58 0.93
C ILE A 124 -14.64 2.29 -0.43
N GLN A 125 -14.73 1.49 -1.49
CA GLN A 125 -14.82 2.02 -2.85
C GLN A 125 -16.28 2.17 -3.24
N VAL A 126 -16.66 3.35 -3.69
CA VAL A 126 -18.01 3.66 -4.13
C VAL A 126 -17.96 4.00 -5.62
N ASN A 127 -18.75 3.29 -6.42
CA ASN A 127 -18.91 3.58 -7.85
C ASN A 127 -20.10 4.49 -8.04
N ILE A 128 -19.86 5.65 -8.61
CA ILE A 128 -20.88 6.71 -8.69
C ILE A 128 -21.58 6.73 -10.06
N SER A 129 -21.05 6.09 -11.07
CA SER A 129 -21.64 6.09 -12.41
C SER A 129 -22.95 5.36 -12.51
#